data_9b40c36e01398e7e2710be68f45e54a1
#
_entry.id   9b40c36e01398e7e2710be68f45e54a1
#
_cell.length_a   1.000
_cell.length_b   1.000
_cell.length_c   1.000
_cell.angle_alpha   90.00
_cell.angle_beta   90.00
_cell.angle_gamma   90.00
#
_symmetry.space_group_name_H-M   'P 1'
#
loop_
_entity.id
_entity.type
_entity.pdbx_description
1 polymer ?
#
loop_
_entity_poly.entity_id
_entity_poly.type
_entity_poly.pdbx_seq_one_letter_code
_entity_poly.pdbx_strand_id
1 'polypeptide(L)'
;ASKFLGGHADALGGVICGSKELVEKVYHYREITGATLDPFAAYLLLRGMKTLALRIKQQNENALAVAKYLETHPKVERVFYPGLESHPQHALAKKQMRGFG
;
A
#
# COMPACT_ATOMS: atom_id res chain seq x y z
N ALA A 1 4.24 -6.11 -0.42
CA ALA A 1 2.97 -6.85 -0.53
C ALA A 1 2.39 -7.23 0.85
N SER A 2 3.20 -7.22 1.89
CA SER A 2 2.82 -7.65 3.26
C SER A 2 1.65 -6.89 3.88
N LYS A 3 1.39 -5.67 3.48
CA LYS A 3 0.34 -4.82 4.04
C LYS A 3 -0.94 -4.89 3.21
N PHE A 4 -1.15 -3.98 2.29
CA PHE A 4 -2.41 -3.87 1.55
C PHE A 4 -2.69 -5.03 0.58
N LEU A 5 -1.68 -5.50 -0.15
CA LEU A 5 -1.86 -6.59 -1.10
C LEU A 5 -2.28 -7.90 -0.41
N GLY A 6 -1.56 -8.30 0.63
CA GLY A 6 -1.95 -9.44 1.46
C GLY A 6 -3.23 -9.17 2.24
N GLY A 7 -3.22 -8.10 3.02
CA GLY A 7 -4.38 -7.54 3.71
C GLY A 7 -4.84 -8.24 4.98
N HIS A 8 -4.16 -9.32 5.41
CA HIS A 8 -4.58 -10.16 6.54
C HIS A 8 -3.48 -10.39 7.58
N ALA A 9 -2.34 -9.68 7.46
CA ALA A 9 -1.20 -9.78 8.37
C ALA A 9 -0.62 -11.22 8.51
N ASP A 10 -0.78 -12.05 7.49
CA ASP A 10 -0.43 -13.47 7.49
C ASP A 10 0.63 -13.84 6.44
N ALA A 11 1.09 -12.88 5.63
CA ALA A 11 2.10 -13.10 4.61
C ALA A 11 3.11 -11.95 4.52
N LEU A 12 4.35 -12.31 4.28
CA LEU A 12 5.42 -11.37 3.95
C LEU A 12 5.74 -11.48 2.46
N GLY A 13 6.01 -10.37 1.82
CA GLY A 13 6.43 -10.37 0.43
C GLY A 13 6.68 -8.97 -0.10
N GLY A 14 7.50 -8.91 -1.14
CA GLY A 14 7.78 -7.71 -1.90
C GLY A 14 7.51 -7.93 -3.38
N VAL A 15 7.38 -6.83 -4.12
CA VAL A 15 7.28 -6.85 -5.57
C VAL A 15 8.16 -5.75 -6.14
N ILE A 16 8.87 -6.06 -7.21
CA ILE A 16 9.69 -5.10 -7.94
C ILE A 16 9.06 -4.91 -9.32
N CYS A 17 8.78 -3.66 -9.65
CA CYS A 17 8.25 -3.27 -10.94
C CYS A 17 9.20 -2.26 -11.59
N GLY A 18 9.41 -2.39 -12.89
CA GLY A 18 10.30 -1.49 -13.62
C GLY A 18 10.39 -1.86 -15.10
N SER A 19 11.37 -1.28 -15.80
CA SER A 19 11.67 -1.70 -17.16
C SER A 19 12.11 -3.17 -17.21
N LYS A 20 11.87 -3.82 -18.34
CA LYS A 20 12.26 -5.22 -18.53
C LYS A 20 13.73 -5.47 -18.17
N GLU A 21 14.61 -4.59 -18.63
CA GLU A 21 16.06 -4.67 -18.37
C GLU A 21 16.39 -4.66 -16.87
N LEU A 22 15.78 -3.76 -16.09
CA LEU A 22 15.99 -3.69 -14.65
C LEU A 22 15.44 -4.91 -13.93
N VAL A 23 14.23 -5.34 -14.30
CA VAL A 23 13.60 -6.52 -13.70
C VAL A 23 14.40 -7.79 -13.98
N GLU A 24 14.96 -7.94 -15.19
CA GLU A 24 15.82 -9.08 -15.54
C GLU A 24 17.10 -9.12 -14.70
N LYS A 25 17.74 -7.97 -14.45
CA LYS A 25 18.93 -7.91 -13.58
C LYS A 25 18.60 -8.35 -12.15
N VAL A 26 17.49 -7.88 -11.61
CA VAL A 26 17.02 -8.27 -10.27
C VAL A 26 16.62 -9.75 -10.24
N TYR A 27 15.94 -10.23 -11.27
CA TYR A 27 15.55 -11.64 -11.41
C TYR A 27 16.78 -12.56 -11.37
N HIS A 28 17.80 -12.24 -12.16
CA HIS A 28 19.04 -13.01 -12.20
C HIS A 28 19.79 -13.00 -10.85
N TYR A 29 19.85 -11.83 -10.19
CA TYR A 29 20.41 -11.73 -8.84
C TYR A 29 19.65 -12.60 -7.84
N ARG A 30 18.33 -12.59 -7.90
CA ARG A 30 17.45 -13.42 -7.06
C ARG A 30 17.72 -14.92 -7.26
N GLU A 31 17.92 -15.36 -8.51
CA GLU A 31 18.23 -16.77 -8.80
C GLU A 31 19.54 -17.21 -8.16
N ILE A 32 20.57 -16.37 -8.25
CA ILE A 32 21.90 -16.67 -7.69
C ILE A 32 21.87 -16.66 -6.16
N THR A 33 21.19 -15.71 -5.54
CA THR A 33 21.18 -15.55 -4.08
C THR A 33 20.11 -16.40 -3.38
N GLY A 34 19.17 -16.98 -4.12
CA GLY A 34 18.06 -17.74 -3.54
C GLY A 34 17.00 -16.88 -2.83
N ALA A 35 17.01 -15.55 -3.02
CA ALA A 35 16.06 -14.62 -2.41
C ALA A 35 14.66 -14.72 -3.06
N THR A 36 14.06 -15.90 -3.02
CA THR A 36 12.76 -16.20 -3.61
C THR A 36 11.66 -16.18 -2.56
N LEU A 37 10.47 -15.78 -2.99
CA LEU A 37 9.31 -15.81 -2.11
C LEU A 37 8.89 -17.27 -1.84
N ASP A 38 8.60 -17.56 -0.57
CA ASP A 38 8.04 -18.84 -0.16
C ASP A 38 6.71 -19.13 -0.88
N PRO A 39 6.49 -20.35 -1.40
CA PRO A 39 5.27 -20.69 -2.12
C PRO A 39 3.97 -20.51 -1.31
N PHE A 40 4.01 -20.77 0.00
CA PHE A 40 2.84 -20.56 0.85
C PHE A 40 2.54 -19.07 1.04
N ALA A 41 3.56 -18.23 1.23
CA ALA A 41 3.39 -16.78 1.25
C ALA A 41 2.84 -16.26 -0.09
N ALA A 42 3.31 -16.79 -1.23
CA ALA A 42 2.77 -16.46 -2.55
C ALA A 42 1.29 -16.82 -2.68
N TYR A 43 0.89 -18.00 -2.21
CA TYR A 43 -0.51 -18.44 -2.18
C TYR A 43 -1.37 -17.49 -1.33
N LEU A 44 -0.93 -17.15 -0.12
CA LEU A 44 -1.66 -16.24 0.78
C LEU A 44 -1.81 -14.83 0.17
N LEU A 45 -0.77 -14.32 -0.47
CA LEU A 45 -0.82 -13.04 -1.18
C LEU A 45 -1.84 -13.07 -2.33
N LEU A 46 -1.80 -14.09 -3.17
CA LEU A 46 -2.77 -14.28 -4.26
C LEU A 46 -4.21 -14.37 -3.74
N ARG A 47 -4.40 -15.09 -2.64
CA ARG A 47 -5.70 -15.19 -1.97
C ARG A 47 -6.17 -13.84 -1.43
N GLY A 48 -5.29 -13.11 -0.75
CA GLY A 48 -5.58 -11.78 -0.20
C GLY A 48 -5.93 -10.74 -1.27
N MET A 49 -5.29 -10.80 -2.43
CA MET A 49 -5.56 -9.89 -3.54
C MET A 49 -6.95 -10.04 -4.15
N LYS A 50 -7.64 -11.17 -3.97
CA LYS A 50 -9.00 -11.36 -4.48
C LYS A 50 -10.01 -10.36 -3.91
N THR A 51 -9.78 -9.85 -2.72
CA THR A 51 -10.63 -8.83 -2.07
C THR A 51 -9.99 -7.45 -2.03
N LEU A 52 -8.85 -7.26 -2.69
CA LEU A 52 -8.06 -6.03 -2.62
C LEU A 52 -8.87 -4.78 -2.99
N ALA A 53 -9.60 -4.83 -4.11
CA ALA A 53 -10.36 -3.68 -4.59
C ALA A 53 -11.43 -3.20 -3.57
N LEU A 54 -12.15 -4.15 -2.97
CA LEU A 54 -13.16 -3.86 -1.95
C LEU A 54 -12.52 -3.29 -0.68
N ARG A 55 -11.43 -3.89 -0.23
CA ARG A 55 -10.73 -3.47 0.98
C ARG A 55 -10.14 -2.06 0.82
N ILE A 56 -9.46 -1.79 -0.31
CA ILE A 56 -8.85 -0.48 -0.55
C ILE A 56 -9.90 0.62 -0.66
N LYS A 57 -11.03 0.35 -1.32
CA LYS A 57 -12.13 1.30 -1.36
C LYS A 57 -12.60 1.67 0.04
N GLN A 58 -12.90 0.67 0.87
CA GLN A 58 -13.38 0.89 2.23
C GLN A 58 -12.31 1.54 3.13
N GLN A 59 -11.04 1.16 2.97
CA GLN A 59 -9.93 1.77 3.71
C GLN A 59 -9.80 3.26 3.41
N ASN A 60 -9.86 3.65 2.13
CA ASN A 60 -9.80 5.06 1.74
C ASN A 60 -10.95 5.88 2.34
N GLU A 61 -12.18 5.34 2.31
CA GLU A 61 -13.35 5.99 2.88
C GLU A 61 -13.22 6.14 4.40
N ASN A 62 -12.81 5.09 5.10
CA ASN A 62 -12.62 5.09 6.54
C ASN A 62 -11.49 6.04 6.96
N ALA A 63 -10.35 5.99 6.26
CA ALA A 63 -9.21 6.84 6.58
C ALA A 63 -9.53 8.33 6.42
N LEU A 64 -10.25 8.69 5.36
CA LEU A 64 -10.70 10.07 5.17
C LEU A 64 -11.66 10.52 6.27
N ALA A 65 -12.62 9.66 6.65
CA ALA A 65 -13.57 9.97 7.72
C ALA A 65 -12.86 10.16 9.07
N VAL A 66 -11.93 9.26 9.41
CA VAL A 66 -11.11 9.35 10.63
C VAL A 66 -10.23 10.58 10.61
N ALA A 67 -9.56 10.88 9.48
CA ALA A 67 -8.70 12.05 9.36
C ALA A 67 -9.47 13.37 9.58
N LYS A 68 -10.65 13.51 8.95
CA LYS A 68 -11.52 14.67 9.16
C LYS A 68 -12.00 14.83 10.59
N TYR A 69 -12.37 13.72 11.24
CA TYR A 69 -12.74 13.74 12.64
C TYR A 69 -11.59 14.18 13.54
N LEU A 70 -10.42 13.62 13.34
CA LEU A 70 -9.24 13.93 14.14
C LEU A 70 -8.76 15.38 13.91
N GLU A 71 -8.91 15.94 12.72
CA GLU A 71 -8.54 17.33 12.42
C GLU A 71 -9.31 18.36 13.28
N THR A 72 -10.51 18.01 13.69
CA THR A 72 -11.34 18.85 14.56
C THR A 72 -11.27 18.49 16.04
N HIS A 73 -10.52 17.44 16.41
CA HIS A 73 -10.52 16.93 17.77
C HIS A 73 -9.61 17.76 18.68
N PRO A 74 -10.08 18.25 19.85
CA PRO A 74 -9.34 19.19 20.69
C PRO A 74 -8.03 18.66 21.30
N LYS A 75 -7.84 17.35 21.33
CA LYS A 75 -6.62 16.70 21.84
C LYS A 75 -5.62 16.34 20.73
N VAL A 76 -5.93 16.66 19.48
CA VAL A 76 -5.06 16.38 18.33
C VAL A 76 -4.51 17.69 17.81
N GLU A 77 -3.20 17.82 17.85
CA GLU A 77 -2.51 19.03 17.41
C GLU A 77 -2.44 19.10 15.87
N ARG A 78 -2.21 17.95 15.22
CA ARG A 78 -2.03 17.89 13.77
C ARG A 78 -2.33 16.52 13.20
N VAL A 79 -2.93 16.47 12.00
CA VAL A 79 -3.18 15.25 11.23
C VAL A 79 -2.37 15.27 9.95
N PHE A 80 -1.60 14.22 9.70
CA PHE A 80 -0.81 14.04 8.48
C PHE A 80 -1.50 13.01 7.59
N TYR A 81 -2.42 13.46 6.76
CA TYR A 81 -3.11 12.62 5.79
C TYR A 81 -3.25 13.34 4.45
N PRO A 82 -2.70 12.78 3.35
CA PRO A 82 -2.65 13.47 2.06
C PRO A 82 -4.02 13.78 1.44
N GLY A 83 -5.07 13.11 1.90
CA GLY A 83 -6.44 13.35 1.47
C GLY A 83 -7.10 14.60 2.07
N LEU A 84 -6.48 15.23 3.09
CA LEU A 84 -6.95 16.48 3.66
C LEU A 84 -6.39 17.68 2.87
N GLU A 85 -7.20 18.70 2.65
CA GLU A 85 -6.78 19.94 1.98
C GLU A 85 -5.73 20.71 2.80
N SER A 86 -5.71 20.51 4.12
CA SER A 86 -4.70 21.06 5.04
C SER A 86 -3.32 20.42 4.88
N HIS A 87 -3.20 19.28 4.19
CA HIS A 87 -1.92 18.63 3.99
C HIS A 87 -1.06 19.37 2.96
N PRO A 88 0.22 19.68 3.26
CA PRO A 88 1.08 20.50 2.39
C PRO A 88 1.24 19.97 0.96
N GLN A 89 1.13 18.65 0.79
CA GLN A 89 1.29 17.99 -0.51
C GLN A 89 -0.03 17.43 -1.05
N HIS A 90 -1.18 17.92 -0.59
CA HIS A 90 -2.50 17.44 -1.05
C HIS A 90 -2.63 17.51 -2.58
N ALA A 91 -2.26 18.64 -3.18
CA ALA A 91 -2.34 18.84 -4.63
C ALA A 91 -1.48 17.85 -5.42
N LEU A 92 -0.27 17.55 -4.92
CA LEU A 92 0.61 16.55 -5.52
C LEU A 92 0.04 15.14 -5.38
N ALA A 93 -0.42 14.78 -4.18
CA ALA A 93 -1.04 13.49 -3.91
C ALA A 93 -2.27 13.27 -4.81
N LYS A 94 -3.13 14.26 -4.93
CA LYS A 94 -4.32 14.23 -5.81
C LYS A 94 -3.96 14.02 -7.29
N LYS A 95 -2.82 14.52 -7.73
CA LYS A 95 -2.32 14.30 -9.10
C LYS A 95 -1.77 12.89 -9.32
N GLN A 96 -1.16 12.30 -8.30
CA GLN A 96 -0.45 11.02 -8.42
C GLN A 96 -1.25 9.81 -7.94
N MET A 97 -2.23 10.01 -7.06
CA MET A 97 -2.95 8.94 -6.38
C MET A 97 -4.44 8.98 -6.73
N ARG A 98 -5.06 7.80 -6.82
CA ARG A 98 -6.52 7.64 -6.98
C ARG A 98 -7.27 7.53 -5.66
N GLY A 99 -6.57 7.33 -4.57
CA GLY A 99 -7.01 7.27 -3.19
C GLY A 99 -5.80 7.53 -2.29
N PHE A 100 -6.01 7.84 -1.04
CA PHE A 100 -4.94 8.34 -0.16
C PHE A 100 -4.55 7.36 0.96
N GLY A 101 -5.11 6.15 0.92
CA GLY A 101 -4.88 5.11 1.93
C GLY A 101 -5.91 5.09 3.02
#